data_c659965dde7d79ab44046762e998297c
#
_entry.id   c659965dde7d79ab44046762e998297c
#
_cell.length_a   1.000
_cell.length_b   1.000
_cell.length_c   1.000
_cell.angle_alpha   90.00
_cell.angle_beta   90.00
_cell.angle_gamma   90.00
#
_symmetry.space_group_name_H-M   'P 1'
#
loop_
_entity.id
_entity.type
_entity.pdbx_description
1 polymer ?
#
loop_
_entity_poly.entity_id
_entity_poly.type
_entity_poly.pdbx_seq_one_letter_code
_entity_poly.pdbx_strand_id
1 'polypeptide(L)'
;MLFRSKGKYEGWYCVPDETFWNKEDLKEGNLCPECGREVKWVSEENYFFRLSKYNQALIDLFNENPEFVQPDFRRNEMMRILEAGLKDLSITRTSFNWGVPMPEDPEHVIYVWVDALINYLSAIGYPDNMEMFWRYWPANVHLIGKEINRFHSIIWPAMLMSADLPLPVQIY
;
A
#
# COMPACT_ATOMS: atom_id res chain seq x y z
N MET A 1 -0.94 14.11 10.69
CA MET A 1 -0.35 14.89 9.57
C MET A 1 -0.04 13.95 8.43
N LEU A 2 -0.77 14.03 7.34
CA LEU A 2 -0.55 13.15 6.17
C LEU A 2 0.80 13.50 5.54
N PHE A 3 1.74 12.57 5.59
CA PHE A 3 3.04 12.70 4.91
C PHE A 3 2.86 12.42 3.41
N ARG A 4 2.40 13.42 2.68
CA ARG A 4 2.19 13.34 1.23
C ARG A 4 2.97 14.44 0.51
N SER A 5 3.34 14.16 -0.72
CA SER A 5 3.91 15.13 -1.65
C SER A 5 3.27 14.96 -3.01
N LYS A 6 3.06 16.05 -3.74
CA LYS A 6 2.67 16.01 -5.15
C LYS A 6 3.93 15.84 -5.99
N GLY A 7 3.90 14.95 -6.94
CA GLY A 7 5.05 14.64 -7.78
C GLY A 7 4.64 13.96 -9.08
N LYS A 8 5.57 13.93 -10.03
CA LYS A 8 5.36 13.28 -11.31
C LYS A 8 5.68 11.80 -11.19
N TYR A 9 4.77 10.95 -11.61
CA TYR A 9 4.95 9.52 -11.70
C TYR A 9 5.03 9.09 -13.17
N GLU A 10 6.12 8.49 -13.54
CA GLU A 10 6.39 8.08 -14.92
C GLU A 10 6.82 6.61 -14.94
N GLY A 11 6.25 5.84 -15.86
CA GLY A 11 6.61 4.44 -16.00
C GLY A 11 5.79 3.71 -17.04
N TRP A 12 6.17 2.45 -17.26
CA TRP A 12 5.43 1.53 -18.12
C TRP A 12 4.26 0.93 -17.36
N TYR A 13 3.04 1.28 -17.74
CA TYR A 13 1.82 0.88 -17.04
C TYR A 13 1.09 -0.23 -17.77
N CYS A 14 0.80 -1.30 -17.05
CA CYS A 14 -0.09 -2.36 -17.48
C CYS A 14 -1.51 -2.05 -17.02
N VAL A 15 -2.39 -1.70 -17.95
CA VAL A 15 -3.78 -1.36 -17.62
C VAL A 15 -4.56 -2.53 -17.02
N PRO A 16 -4.45 -3.77 -17.53
CA PRO A 16 -5.20 -4.89 -16.96
C PRO A 16 -4.77 -5.32 -15.56
N ASP A 17 -3.48 -5.15 -15.23
CA ASP A 17 -2.93 -5.54 -13.92
C ASP A 17 -2.79 -4.33 -12.98
N GLU A 18 -3.17 -3.14 -13.45
CA GLU A 18 -3.06 -1.86 -12.73
C GLU A 18 -1.69 -1.65 -12.06
N THR A 19 -0.63 -2.07 -12.75
CA THR A 19 0.73 -2.13 -12.19
C THR A 19 1.72 -1.40 -13.08
N PHE A 20 2.62 -0.64 -12.44
CA PHE A 20 3.76 -0.03 -13.11
C PHE A 20 4.98 -0.94 -13.07
N TRP A 21 5.72 -0.93 -14.17
CA TRP A 21 6.95 -1.70 -14.35
C TRP A 21 8.13 -0.80 -14.71
N ASN A 22 9.32 -1.17 -14.27
CA ASN A 22 10.53 -0.57 -14.82
C ASN A 22 10.80 -1.19 -16.19
N LYS A 23 11.51 -0.47 -17.05
CA LYS A 23 11.84 -0.96 -18.41
C LYS A 23 12.57 -2.29 -18.40
N GLU A 24 13.40 -2.51 -17.37
CA GLU A 24 14.22 -3.70 -17.18
C GLU A 24 13.41 -4.96 -16.84
N ASP A 25 12.22 -4.77 -16.27
CA ASP A 25 11.34 -5.86 -15.85
C ASP A 25 10.41 -6.33 -16.98
N LEU A 26 10.31 -5.56 -18.09
CA LEU A 26 9.42 -5.88 -19.19
C LEU A 26 9.95 -7.05 -20.03
N LYS A 27 9.02 -7.86 -20.54
CA LYS A 27 9.32 -8.84 -21.57
C LYS A 27 9.61 -8.14 -22.91
N GLU A 28 10.27 -8.86 -23.82
CA GLU A 28 10.58 -8.38 -25.16
C GLU A 28 9.32 -7.87 -25.87
N GLY A 29 9.41 -6.69 -26.51
CA GLY A 29 8.27 -6.01 -27.12
C GLY A 29 7.45 -5.13 -26.17
N ASN A 30 7.99 -4.70 -25.02
CA ASN A 30 7.32 -3.92 -23.98
C ASN A 30 6.04 -4.61 -23.45
N LEU A 31 6.14 -5.90 -23.16
CA LEU A 31 5.03 -6.66 -22.62
C LEU A 31 5.13 -6.80 -21.11
N CYS A 32 3.97 -6.79 -20.44
CA CYS A 32 3.86 -7.02 -19.00
C CYS A 32 4.44 -8.40 -18.63
N PRO A 33 5.32 -8.50 -17.62
CA PRO A 33 5.88 -9.77 -17.18
C PRO A 33 4.84 -10.74 -16.61
N GLU A 34 3.73 -10.24 -16.07
CA GLU A 34 2.67 -11.05 -15.50
C GLU A 34 1.66 -11.50 -16.56
N CYS A 35 0.88 -10.59 -17.12
CA CYS A 35 -0.21 -10.95 -18.04
C CYS A 35 0.20 -11.05 -19.51
N GLY A 36 1.43 -10.64 -19.88
CA GLY A 36 1.93 -10.69 -21.26
C GLY A 36 1.31 -9.69 -22.22
N ARG A 37 0.50 -8.73 -21.75
CA ARG A 37 -0.11 -7.70 -22.58
C ARG A 37 0.82 -6.49 -22.73
N GLU A 38 0.58 -5.71 -23.78
CA GLU A 38 1.33 -4.50 -24.05
C GLU A 38 1.15 -3.47 -22.93
N VAL A 39 2.27 -2.89 -22.46
CA VAL A 39 2.26 -1.79 -21.49
C VAL A 39 2.44 -0.46 -22.21
N LYS A 40 1.91 0.61 -21.61
CA LYS A 40 1.98 1.97 -22.14
C LYS A 40 2.85 2.83 -21.25
N TRP A 41 3.62 3.72 -21.84
CA TRP A 41 4.30 4.76 -21.07
C TRP A 41 3.28 5.78 -20.59
N VAL A 42 3.19 5.95 -19.28
CA VAL A 42 2.28 6.89 -18.63
C VAL A 42 3.11 7.86 -17.82
N SER A 43 2.74 9.13 -17.87
CA SER A 43 3.31 10.19 -17.06
C SER A 43 2.14 10.96 -16.44
N GLU A 44 2.01 10.86 -15.13
CA GLU A 44 0.92 11.46 -14.36
C GLU A 44 1.48 12.28 -13.20
N GLU A 45 0.81 13.37 -12.86
CA GLU A 45 1.04 14.07 -11.61
C GLU A 45 0.18 13.40 -10.53
N ASN A 46 0.82 12.84 -9.51
CA ASN A 46 0.15 12.08 -8.46
C ASN A 46 0.55 12.58 -7.08
N TYR A 47 -0.28 12.25 -6.10
CA TYR A 47 0.09 12.37 -4.69
C TYR A 47 0.79 11.10 -4.23
N PHE A 48 1.82 11.29 -3.40
CA PHE A 48 2.62 10.21 -2.86
C PHE A 48 2.50 10.15 -1.35
N PHE A 49 2.31 8.94 -0.83
CA PHE A 49 2.54 8.63 0.57
C PHE A 49 4.03 8.37 0.78
N ARG A 50 4.66 9.06 1.73
CA ARG A 50 6.09 8.89 2.02
C ARG A 50 6.36 7.59 2.75
N LEU A 51 6.13 6.48 2.07
CA LEU A 51 6.31 5.14 2.61
C LEU A 51 7.77 4.89 3.03
N SER A 52 8.73 5.44 2.29
CA SER A 52 10.17 5.36 2.59
C SER A 52 10.53 5.84 4.01
N LYS A 53 9.78 6.80 4.56
CA LYS A 53 9.98 7.33 5.91
C LYS A 53 9.73 6.28 7.00
N TYR A 54 8.90 5.28 6.73
CA TYR A 54 8.54 4.24 7.68
C TYR A 54 9.42 3.00 7.58
N ASN A 55 10.39 2.98 6.67
CA ASN A 55 11.23 1.81 6.41
C ASN A 55 11.90 1.28 7.68
N GLN A 56 12.59 2.15 8.42
CA GLN A 56 13.28 1.74 9.65
C GLN A 56 12.29 1.28 10.73
N ALA A 57 11.21 2.02 10.95
CA ALA A 57 10.19 1.64 11.94
C ALA A 57 9.56 0.27 11.65
N LEU A 58 9.40 -0.09 10.36
CA LEU A 58 8.92 -1.42 9.98
C LEU A 58 9.98 -2.51 10.19
N ILE A 59 11.26 -2.23 9.95
CA ILE A 59 12.36 -3.14 10.27
C ILE A 59 12.40 -3.40 11.79
N ASP A 60 12.29 -2.35 12.58
CA ASP A 60 12.28 -2.44 14.04
C ASP A 60 11.08 -3.25 14.53
N LEU A 61 9.87 -2.98 14.00
CA LEU A 61 8.66 -3.75 14.28
C LEU A 61 8.85 -5.25 14.02
N PHE A 62 9.44 -5.61 12.87
CA PHE A 62 9.64 -7.02 12.50
C PHE A 62 10.69 -7.71 13.36
N ASN A 63 11.67 -6.97 13.87
CA ASN A 63 12.71 -7.48 14.75
C ASN A 63 12.23 -7.62 16.20
N GLU A 64 11.47 -6.64 16.68
CA GLU A 64 10.92 -6.62 18.05
C GLU A 64 9.73 -7.58 18.21
N ASN A 65 8.96 -7.80 17.13
CA ASN A 65 7.83 -8.72 17.10
C ASN A 65 7.93 -9.71 15.93
N PRO A 66 8.71 -10.79 16.07
CA PRO A 66 8.89 -11.80 15.01
C PRO A 66 7.60 -12.50 14.58
N GLU A 67 6.57 -12.49 15.42
CA GLU A 67 5.27 -13.08 15.13
C GLU A 67 4.30 -12.14 14.43
N PHE A 68 4.68 -10.88 14.22
CA PHE A 68 3.83 -9.91 13.55
C PHE A 68 3.42 -10.34 12.13
N VAL A 69 4.33 -10.98 11.39
CA VAL A 69 4.03 -11.56 10.07
C VAL A 69 4.32 -13.05 10.10
N GLN A 70 3.31 -13.87 9.80
CA GLN A 70 3.42 -15.31 9.79
C GLN A 70 2.89 -15.89 8.45
N PRO A 71 3.39 -17.07 8.04
CA PRO A 71 4.53 -17.83 8.62
C PRO A 71 5.89 -17.18 8.32
N ASP A 72 6.94 -17.62 9.00
CA ASP A 72 8.28 -17.04 8.96
C ASP A 72 8.83 -16.78 7.56
N PHE A 73 8.59 -17.67 6.61
CA PHE A 73 9.07 -17.47 5.25
C PHE A 73 8.42 -16.23 4.58
N ARG A 74 7.18 -15.90 4.92
CA ARG A 74 6.50 -14.68 4.45
C ARG A 74 7.06 -13.42 5.10
N ARG A 75 7.36 -13.51 6.40
CA ARG A 75 8.09 -12.45 7.10
C ARG A 75 9.44 -12.18 6.44
N ASN A 76 10.19 -13.24 6.12
CA ASN A 76 11.51 -13.13 5.50
C ASN A 76 11.44 -12.51 4.09
N GLU A 77 10.40 -12.79 3.31
CA GLU A 77 10.15 -12.11 2.02
C GLU A 77 9.96 -10.60 2.21
N MET A 78 9.13 -10.21 3.18
CA MET A 78 8.88 -8.79 3.47
C MET A 78 10.12 -8.09 4.03
N MET A 79 10.88 -8.77 4.88
CA MET A 79 12.14 -8.22 5.41
C MET A 79 13.12 -7.91 4.30
N ARG A 80 13.28 -8.77 3.30
CA ARG A 80 14.14 -8.47 2.12
C ARG A 80 13.71 -7.22 1.36
N ILE A 81 12.40 -6.96 1.26
CA ILE A 81 11.89 -5.74 0.64
C ILE A 81 12.26 -4.51 1.48
N LEU A 82 12.15 -4.61 2.80
CA LEU A 82 12.54 -3.54 3.73
C LEU A 82 14.05 -3.27 3.69
N GLU A 83 14.86 -4.31 3.67
CA GLU A 83 16.33 -4.21 3.57
C GLU A 83 16.79 -3.59 2.25
N ALA A 84 16.08 -3.84 1.16
CA ALA A 84 16.33 -3.19 -0.13
C ALA A 84 15.93 -1.70 -0.16
N GLY A 85 15.18 -1.25 0.85
CA GLY A 85 14.67 0.12 0.98
C GLY A 85 13.36 0.37 0.26
N LEU A 86 12.44 1.03 0.95
CA LEU A 86 11.14 1.37 0.40
C LEU A 86 11.19 2.66 -0.43
N LYS A 87 10.44 2.67 -1.53
CA LYS A 87 10.13 3.88 -2.31
C LYS A 87 8.78 4.44 -1.88
N ASP A 88 8.60 5.74 -2.08
CA ASP A 88 7.32 6.40 -1.83
C ASP A 88 6.22 5.83 -2.74
N LEU A 89 5.01 5.69 -2.20
CA LEU A 89 3.87 5.06 -2.86
C LEU A 89 2.97 6.11 -3.50
N SER A 90 2.74 6.00 -4.81
CA SER A 90 1.71 6.81 -5.48
C SER A 90 0.32 6.37 -5.03
N ILE A 91 -0.43 7.29 -4.41
CA ILE A 91 -1.73 7.03 -3.77
C ILE A 91 -2.92 7.64 -4.52
N THR A 92 -2.70 8.25 -5.67
CA THR A 92 -3.78 8.76 -6.53
C THR A 92 -3.55 8.39 -7.99
N ARG A 93 -4.62 8.53 -8.79
CA ARG A 93 -4.62 8.35 -10.24
C ARG A 93 -5.43 9.46 -10.89
N THR A 94 -5.06 9.84 -12.11
CA THR A 94 -5.79 10.80 -12.96
C THR A 94 -6.27 10.18 -14.26
N SER A 95 -5.85 8.96 -14.57
CA SER A 95 -6.17 8.25 -15.81
C SER A 95 -7.61 7.75 -15.92
N PHE A 96 -8.37 7.76 -14.81
CA PHE A 96 -9.79 7.39 -14.75
C PHE A 96 -10.52 8.17 -13.65
N ASN A 97 -11.87 8.21 -13.76
CA ASN A 97 -12.71 9.02 -12.88
C ASN A 97 -13.57 8.17 -11.91
N TRP A 98 -13.48 6.85 -11.99
CA TRP A 98 -14.23 5.96 -11.10
C TRP A 98 -13.43 5.66 -9.84
N GLY A 99 -14.01 5.94 -8.66
CA GLY A 99 -13.41 5.70 -7.36
C GLY A 99 -13.66 6.84 -6.39
N VAL A 100 -12.97 6.82 -5.26
CA VAL A 100 -13.08 7.86 -4.21
C VAL A 100 -12.25 9.07 -4.64
N PRO A 101 -12.87 10.25 -4.85
CA PRO A 101 -12.12 11.46 -5.21
C PRO A 101 -11.27 11.93 -4.04
N MET A 102 -10.12 12.49 -4.34
CA MET A 102 -9.29 13.12 -3.31
C MET A 102 -9.95 14.42 -2.82
N PRO A 103 -10.19 14.58 -1.50
CA PRO A 103 -10.99 15.70 -0.98
C PRO A 103 -10.50 17.09 -1.36
N GLU A 104 -9.18 17.30 -1.42
CA GLU A 104 -8.60 18.61 -1.74
C GLU A 104 -8.29 18.80 -3.23
N ASP A 105 -8.41 17.73 -4.04
CA ASP A 105 -8.11 17.75 -5.47
C ASP A 105 -8.95 16.67 -6.20
N PRO A 106 -10.24 16.98 -6.49
CA PRO A 106 -11.19 16.00 -7.03
C PRO A 106 -10.86 15.47 -8.44
N GLU A 107 -9.89 16.05 -9.14
CA GLU A 107 -9.36 15.51 -10.40
C GLU A 107 -8.57 14.22 -10.18
N HIS A 108 -8.11 14.01 -8.94
CA HIS A 108 -7.42 12.80 -8.53
C HIS A 108 -8.37 11.81 -7.87
N VAL A 109 -8.28 10.54 -8.26
CA VAL A 109 -8.98 9.42 -7.62
C VAL A 109 -8.01 8.68 -6.71
N ILE A 110 -8.43 8.35 -5.50
CA ILE A 110 -7.63 7.60 -4.53
C ILE A 110 -7.35 6.20 -5.08
N TYR A 111 -6.11 5.76 -4.99
CA TYR A 111 -5.68 4.43 -5.39
C TYR A 111 -6.41 3.35 -4.60
N VAL A 112 -6.95 2.37 -5.31
CA VAL A 112 -7.84 1.33 -4.77
C VAL A 112 -7.31 0.63 -3.51
N TRP A 113 -6.02 0.39 -3.42
CA TRP A 113 -5.44 -0.25 -2.23
C TRP A 113 -5.44 0.64 -0.98
N VAL A 114 -5.39 1.96 -1.13
CA VAL A 114 -5.55 2.89 0.02
C VAL A 114 -6.98 2.81 0.54
N ASP A 115 -7.97 2.85 -0.36
CA ASP A 115 -9.39 2.70 -0.03
C ASP A 115 -9.67 1.33 0.60
N ALA A 116 -9.21 0.25 -0.03
CA ALA A 116 -9.40 -1.12 0.45
C ALA A 116 -8.83 -1.35 1.87
N LEU A 117 -7.65 -0.79 2.19
CA LEU A 117 -7.04 -0.94 3.50
C LEU A 117 -7.77 -0.12 4.58
N ILE A 118 -8.22 1.10 4.25
CA ILE A 118 -8.98 1.94 5.18
C ILE A 118 -10.32 1.30 5.55
N ASN A 119 -10.87 0.42 4.71
CA ASN A 119 -12.11 -0.29 5.01
C ASN A 119 -12.04 -1.10 6.31
N TYR A 120 -10.88 -1.59 6.72
CA TYR A 120 -10.72 -2.26 8.04
C TYR A 120 -11.07 -1.36 9.22
N LEU A 121 -10.92 -0.04 9.09
CA LEU A 121 -11.27 0.93 10.12
C LEU A 121 -12.71 1.42 9.96
N SER A 122 -13.10 1.79 8.73
CA SER A 122 -14.43 2.39 8.48
C SER A 122 -15.56 1.39 8.74
N ALA A 123 -15.38 0.10 8.43
CA ALA A 123 -16.37 -0.94 8.68
C ALA A 123 -16.68 -1.16 10.18
N ILE A 124 -15.76 -0.80 11.06
CA ILE A 124 -15.93 -0.88 12.53
C ILE A 124 -16.17 0.49 13.16
N GLY A 125 -16.52 1.51 12.34
CA GLY A 125 -17.06 2.79 12.80
C GLY A 125 -16.07 3.94 12.94
N TYR A 126 -14.80 3.78 12.56
CA TYR A 126 -13.84 4.89 12.58
C TYR A 126 -14.14 5.91 11.46
N PRO A 127 -14.13 7.21 11.71
CA PRO A 127 -13.89 7.89 13.01
C PRO A 127 -15.20 8.21 13.77
N ASP A 128 -16.38 7.87 13.22
CA ASP A 128 -17.68 8.38 13.68
C ASP A 128 -18.22 7.64 14.92
N ASN A 129 -17.85 6.36 15.08
CA ASN A 129 -18.26 5.52 16.22
C ASN A 129 -17.04 4.91 16.92
N MET A 130 -16.41 5.72 17.77
CA MET A 130 -15.18 5.31 18.46
C MET A 130 -15.40 4.21 19.51
N GLU A 131 -16.62 4.05 20.06
CA GLU A 131 -16.95 2.94 20.96
C GLU A 131 -16.88 1.60 20.23
N MET A 132 -17.51 1.53 19.06
CA MET A 132 -17.45 0.34 18.21
C MET A 132 -16.03 0.08 17.70
N PHE A 133 -15.33 1.16 17.29
CA PHE A 133 -13.95 1.06 16.85
C PHE A 133 -13.05 0.43 17.92
N TRP A 134 -13.00 0.96 19.12
CA TRP A 134 -12.13 0.42 20.18
C TRP A 134 -12.54 -0.95 20.70
N ARG A 135 -13.75 -1.39 20.43
CA ARG A 135 -14.22 -2.74 20.75
C ARG A 135 -13.60 -3.81 19.84
N TYR A 136 -13.31 -3.46 18.58
CA TYR A 136 -12.84 -4.39 17.55
C TYR A 136 -11.43 -4.10 17.05
N TRP A 137 -10.87 -2.93 17.33
CA TRP A 137 -9.53 -2.55 16.96
C TRP A 137 -8.61 -2.44 18.19
N PRO A 138 -7.36 -2.92 18.14
CA PRO A 138 -6.69 -3.53 16.97
C PRO A 138 -7.19 -4.94 16.66
N ALA A 139 -7.15 -5.30 15.36
CA ALA A 139 -7.46 -6.66 14.92
C ALA A 139 -6.44 -7.66 15.48
N ASN A 140 -6.92 -8.81 15.97
CA ASN A 140 -6.03 -9.86 16.46
C ASN A 140 -5.23 -10.50 15.33
N VAL A 141 -5.87 -10.76 14.18
CA VAL A 141 -5.24 -11.33 13.00
C VAL A 141 -5.87 -10.76 11.74
N HIS A 142 -5.03 -10.34 10.79
CA HIS A 142 -5.43 -10.22 9.39
C HIS A 142 -5.07 -11.52 8.68
N LEU A 143 -6.08 -12.29 8.28
CA LEU A 143 -5.90 -13.51 7.50
C LEU A 143 -6.02 -13.17 6.02
N ILE A 144 -4.93 -13.33 5.27
CA ILE A 144 -4.82 -12.80 3.91
C ILE A 144 -4.20 -13.80 2.92
N GLY A 145 -4.43 -13.57 1.63
CA GLY A 145 -3.72 -14.29 0.55
C GLY A 145 -2.28 -13.78 0.36
N LYS A 146 -1.42 -14.66 -0.13
CA LYS A 146 0.01 -14.36 -0.34
C LYS A 146 0.25 -13.16 -1.27
N GLU A 147 -0.62 -12.97 -2.25
CA GLU A 147 -0.51 -11.94 -3.29
C GLU A 147 -0.63 -10.52 -2.72
N ILE A 148 -1.34 -10.40 -1.59
CA ILE A 148 -1.59 -9.12 -0.92
C ILE A 148 -0.78 -8.92 0.36
N ASN A 149 0.19 -9.81 0.62
CA ASN A 149 1.02 -9.76 1.82
C ASN A 149 1.77 -8.42 1.95
N ARG A 150 2.36 -7.90 0.87
CA ARG A 150 3.05 -6.62 0.88
C ARG A 150 2.15 -5.46 1.31
N PHE A 151 0.90 -5.46 0.89
CA PHE A 151 -0.06 -4.42 1.28
C PHE A 151 -0.36 -4.46 2.77
N HIS A 152 -0.51 -5.65 3.36
CA HIS A 152 -0.89 -5.82 4.76
C HIS A 152 0.29 -5.79 5.73
N SER A 153 1.47 -6.24 5.30
CA SER A 153 2.64 -6.32 6.18
C SER A 153 3.54 -5.08 6.12
N ILE A 154 3.47 -4.28 5.06
CA ILE A 154 4.32 -3.09 4.86
C ILE A 154 3.48 -1.82 4.76
N ILE A 155 2.58 -1.74 3.77
CA ILE A 155 1.87 -0.49 3.46
C ILE A 155 0.87 -0.16 4.56
N TRP A 156 0.07 -1.13 4.99
CA TRP A 156 -0.96 -0.95 6.01
C TRP A 156 -0.40 -0.51 7.37
N PRO A 157 0.61 -1.18 7.94
CA PRO A 157 1.24 -0.71 9.16
C PRO A 157 1.82 0.71 9.04
N ALA A 158 2.45 1.04 7.91
CA ALA A 158 2.96 2.40 7.69
C ALA A 158 1.83 3.45 7.64
N MET A 159 0.68 3.12 7.03
CA MET A 159 -0.49 4.00 7.03
C MET A 159 -1.04 4.21 8.43
N LEU A 160 -1.15 3.14 9.23
CA LEU A 160 -1.58 3.20 10.63
C LEU A 160 -0.63 4.03 11.49
N MET A 161 0.69 3.80 11.37
CA MET A 161 1.71 4.63 12.03
C MET A 161 1.59 6.10 11.64
N SER A 162 1.27 6.39 10.38
CA SER A 162 1.06 7.77 9.90
C SER A 162 -0.18 8.44 10.51
N ALA A 163 -1.15 7.64 10.91
CA ALA A 163 -2.42 8.09 11.50
C ALA A 163 -2.42 8.04 13.03
N ASP A 164 -1.29 7.68 13.66
CA ASP A 164 -1.14 7.44 15.10
C ASP A 164 -2.18 6.42 15.62
N LEU A 165 -2.47 5.38 14.81
CA LEU A 165 -3.39 4.30 15.16
C LEU A 165 -2.63 3.03 15.54
N PRO A 166 -3.17 2.21 16.46
CA PRO A 166 -2.58 0.93 16.81
C PRO A 166 -2.49 0.00 15.61
N LEU A 167 -1.44 -0.82 15.58
CA LEU A 167 -1.26 -1.84 14.56
C LEU A 167 -2.09 -3.09 14.87
N PRO A 168 -2.47 -3.90 13.87
CA PRO A 168 -2.98 -5.24 14.11
C PRO A 168 -1.95 -6.08 14.85
N VAL A 169 -2.39 -7.10 15.60
CA VAL A 169 -1.47 -7.93 16.38
C VAL A 169 -0.66 -8.84 15.48
N GLN A 170 -1.28 -9.38 14.41
CA GLN A 170 -0.64 -10.33 13.51
C GLN A 170 -1.21 -10.26 12.09
N ILE A 171 -0.35 -10.56 11.11
CA ILE A 171 -0.69 -10.80 9.69
C ILE A 171 -0.35 -12.27 9.36
N TYR A 172 -1.36 -13.02 8.86
CA TYR A 172 -1.20 -14.46 8.57
C TYR A 172 -1.68 -14.81 7.15
#